data_7b3c60cdbbb9a4261448b23c4904116b
#
_entry.id   7b3c60cdbbb9a4261448b23c4904116b
#
_cell.length_a   1.000
_cell.length_b   1.000
_cell.length_c   1.000
_cell.angle_alpha   90.00
_cell.angle_beta   90.00
_cell.angle_gamma   90.00
#
_symmetry.space_group_name_H-M   'P 1'
#
loop_
_entity.id
_entity.type
_entity.pdbx_description
1 polymer ?
#
loop_
_entity_poly.entity_id
_entity_poly.type
_entity_poly.pdbx_seq_one_letter_code
_entity_poly.pdbx_strand_id
1 'polypeptide(L)'
;SNLIFLFSPFEKHVIIRKLKHSKEIFYTMMNMQNMMRQAQKLQKQMEKSQAELAATQFTGSSVQDLVTATFTGDKKLVSIDFKSEVVDADDIETLQEMTVQAINDALTKVDEATQKKLGAFAGKLPF
;
A
#
# COMPACT_ATOMS: atom_id res chain seq x y z
N SER A 1 32.50 -27.42 -30.65
CA SER A 1 32.28 -28.61 -31.44
C SER A 1 32.38 -28.29 -32.93
N ASN A 2 32.95 -29.23 -33.65
CA ASN A 2 33.27 -29.05 -35.04
C ASN A 2 32.12 -29.34 -36.00
N LEU A 3 30.94 -29.66 -35.49
CA LEU A 3 29.75 -29.97 -36.29
C LEU A 3 29.31 -28.81 -37.18
N ILE A 4 29.57 -27.57 -36.76
CA ILE A 4 29.18 -26.39 -37.49
C ILE A 4 29.94 -26.27 -38.86
N PHE A 5 31.10 -26.91 -38.99
CA PHE A 5 31.87 -26.93 -40.24
C PHE A 5 31.19 -27.75 -41.35
N LEU A 6 30.21 -28.61 -40.99
CA LEU A 6 29.47 -29.39 -41.98
C LEU A 6 28.40 -28.57 -42.71
N PHE A 7 28.13 -27.35 -42.24
CA PHE A 7 27.09 -26.48 -42.81
C PHE A 7 27.68 -25.45 -43.77
N SER A 8 26.90 -25.04 -44.76
CA SER A 8 27.25 -23.94 -45.66
C SER A 8 27.31 -22.60 -44.88
N PRO A 9 27.96 -21.56 -45.39
CA PRO A 9 27.98 -20.28 -44.73
C PRO A 9 26.61 -19.70 -44.48
N PHE A 10 25.65 -19.93 -45.37
CA PHE A 10 24.25 -19.50 -45.17
C PHE A 10 23.59 -20.23 -44.02
N GLU A 11 23.76 -21.55 -43.97
CA GLU A 11 23.22 -22.40 -42.88
C GLU A 11 23.82 -22.02 -41.53
N LYS A 12 25.15 -21.80 -41.48
CA LYS A 12 25.81 -21.31 -40.27
C LYS A 12 25.21 -20.01 -39.78
N HIS A 13 24.94 -19.08 -40.69
CA HIS A 13 24.35 -17.78 -40.36
C HIS A 13 22.95 -17.94 -39.77
N VAL A 14 22.14 -18.81 -40.36
CA VAL A 14 20.78 -19.09 -39.85
C VAL A 14 20.83 -19.72 -38.46
N ILE A 15 21.71 -20.69 -38.24
CA ILE A 15 21.89 -21.36 -36.95
C ILE A 15 22.31 -20.38 -35.85
N ILE A 16 23.29 -19.54 -36.16
CA ILE A 16 23.82 -18.50 -35.25
C ILE A 16 22.68 -17.52 -34.87
N ARG A 17 21.89 -17.10 -35.86
CA ARG A 17 20.77 -16.19 -35.66
C ARG A 17 19.70 -16.81 -34.73
N LYS A 18 19.35 -18.09 -34.92
CA LYS A 18 18.40 -18.80 -34.08
C LYS A 18 18.91 -18.96 -32.64
N LEU A 19 20.20 -19.31 -32.47
CA LEU A 19 20.81 -19.41 -31.15
C LEU A 19 20.81 -18.08 -30.41
N LYS A 20 21.13 -17.01 -31.12
CA LYS A 20 21.14 -15.66 -30.57
C LYS A 20 19.73 -15.24 -30.14
N HIS A 21 18.74 -15.51 -30.99
CA HIS A 21 17.34 -15.22 -30.69
C HIS A 21 16.84 -16.01 -29.45
N SER A 22 17.23 -17.28 -29.32
CA SER A 22 16.89 -18.09 -28.14
C SER A 22 17.50 -17.52 -26.87
N LYS A 23 18.74 -17.01 -26.91
CA LYS A 23 19.36 -16.32 -25.77
C LYS A 23 18.60 -15.06 -25.38
N GLU A 24 18.21 -14.25 -26.35
CA GLU A 24 17.45 -13.03 -26.10
C GLU A 24 16.11 -13.35 -25.43
N ILE A 25 15.40 -14.37 -25.91
CA ILE A 25 14.15 -14.83 -25.31
C ILE A 25 14.40 -15.30 -23.87
N PHE A 26 15.45 -16.08 -23.66
CA PHE A 26 15.82 -16.60 -22.33
C PHE A 26 16.08 -15.47 -21.34
N TYR A 27 16.88 -14.47 -21.72
CA TYR A 27 17.16 -13.30 -20.88
C TYR A 27 15.90 -12.49 -20.60
N THR A 28 15.03 -12.31 -21.59
CA THR A 28 13.76 -11.62 -21.42
C THR A 28 12.88 -12.35 -20.42
N MET A 29 12.77 -13.67 -20.52
CA MET A 29 12.00 -14.49 -19.59
C MET A 29 12.55 -14.42 -18.17
N MET A 30 13.87 -14.45 -18.00
CA MET A 30 14.51 -14.28 -16.69
C MET A 30 14.21 -12.90 -16.09
N ASN A 31 14.27 -11.85 -16.90
CA ASN A 31 13.95 -10.50 -16.45
C ASN A 31 12.48 -10.40 -16.02
N MET A 32 11.57 -11.00 -16.78
CA MET A 32 10.15 -11.05 -16.42
C MET A 32 9.93 -11.79 -15.10
N GLN A 33 10.60 -12.92 -14.89
CA GLN A 33 10.51 -13.65 -13.63
C GLN A 33 11.03 -12.81 -12.46
N ASN A 34 12.13 -12.10 -12.64
CA ASN A 34 12.67 -11.20 -11.62
C ASN A 34 11.70 -10.07 -11.31
N MET A 35 11.09 -9.49 -12.32
CA MET A 35 10.05 -8.46 -12.14
C MET A 35 8.85 -8.99 -11.38
N MET A 36 8.40 -10.21 -11.70
CA MET A 36 7.30 -10.86 -11.00
C MET A 36 7.63 -11.12 -9.52
N ARG A 37 8.86 -11.56 -9.24
CA ARG A 37 9.31 -11.76 -7.85
C ARG A 37 9.33 -10.45 -7.07
N GLN A 38 9.80 -9.39 -7.69
CA GLN A 38 9.81 -8.05 -7.08
C GLN A 38 8.40 -7.55 -6.84
N ALA A 39 7.49 -7.75 -7.80
CA ALA A 39 6.09 -7.37 -7.67
C ALA A 39 5.40 -8.14 -6.53
N GLN A 40 5.66 -9.45 -6.42
CA GLN A 40 5.11 -10.28 -5.33
C GLN A 40 5.65 -9.84 -3.97
N LYS A 41 6.95 -9.55 -3.90
CA LYS A 41 7.57 -9.07 -2.66
C LYS A 41 6.97 -7.73 -2.24
N LEU A 42 6.80 -6.83 -3.19
CA LEU A 42 6.19 -5.52 -2.94
C LEU A 42 4.74 -5.67 -2.47
N GLN A 43 3.98 -6.56 -3.11
CA GLN A 43 2.60 -6.84 -2.72
C GLN A 43 2.52 -7.35 -1.28
N LYS A 44 3.40 -8.28 -0.89
CA LYS A 44 3.46 -8.77 0.49
C LYS A 44 3.78 -7.67 1.48
N GLN A 45 4.70 -6.78 1.14
CA GLN A 45 5.04 -5.64 1.98
C GLN A 45 3.87 -4.67 2.12
N MET A 46 3.14 -4.43 1.04
CA MET A 46 1.94 -3.59 1.08
C MET A 46 0.84 -4.21 1.94
N GLU A 47 0.59 -5.51 1.79
CA GLU A 47 -0.39 -6.25 2.61
C GLU A 47 -0.03 -6.17 4.09
N LYS A 48 1.25 -6.35 4.42
CA LYS A 48 1.75 -6.22 5.79
C LYS A 48 1.54 -4.81 6.33
N SER A 49 1.87 -3.80 5.55
CA SER A 49 1.68 -2.40 5.93
C SER A 49 0.21 -2.06 6.14
N GLN A 50 -0.67 -2.57 5.28
CA GLN A 50 -2.11 -2.38 5.42
C GLN A 50 -2.65 -3.08 6.67
N ALA A 51 -2.17 -4.29 6.98
CA ALA A 51 -2.56 -5.01 8.19
C ALA A 51 -2.09 -4.29 9.46
N GLU A 52 -0.87 -3.77 9.46
CA GLU A 52 -0.34 -2.98 10.57
C GLU A 52 -1.15 -1.70 10.78
N LEU A 53 -1.50 -1.02 9.68
CA LEU A 53 -2.32 0.18 9.72
C LEU A 53 -3.72 -0.13 10.28
N ALA A 54 -4.35 -1.20 9.79
CA ALA A 54 -5.67 -1.62 10.25
C ALA A 54 -5.70 -1.96 11.74
N ALA A 55 -4.58 -2.46 12.28
CA ALA A 55 -4.44 -2.79 13.71
C ALA A 55 -4.09 -1.57 14.57
N THR A 56 -3.68 -0.47 13.96
CA THR A 56 -3.29 0.75 14.68
C THR A 56 -4.54 1.56 15.03
N GLN A 57 -4.55 2.11 16.23
CA GLN A 57 -5.65 2.97 16.69
C GLN A 57 -5.24 4.44 16.58
N PHE A 58 -6.19 5.27 16.18
CA PHE A 58 -6.03 6.71 16.03
C PHE A 58 -7.11 7.41 16.83
N THR A 59 -6.70 8.31 17.70
CA THR A 59 -7.62 9.06 18.56
C THR A 59 -7.69 10.52 18.10
N GLY A 60 -8.91 10.98 17.87
CA GLY A 60 -9.19 12.37 17.57
C GLY A 60 -9.97 13.01 18.71
N SER A 61 -9.84 14.31 18.82
CA SER A 61 -10.44 15.08 19.92
C SER A 61 -11.15 16.31 19.41
N SER A 62 -12.20 16.70 20.13
CA SER A 62 -12.82 18.01 19.98
C SER A 62 -11.97 19.08 20.68
N VAL A 63 -12.38 20.34 20.55
CA VAL A 63 -11.80 21.43 21.35
C VAL A 63 -11.91 21.11 22.85
N GLN A 64 -10.88 21.41 23.60
CA GLN A 64 -10.77 21.15 25.06
C GLN A 64 -10.90 19.66 25.45
N ASP A 65 -10.74 18.76 24.49
CA ASP A 65 -10.83 17.31 24.70
C ASP A 65 -12.17 16.86 25.33
N LEU A 66 -13.26 17.57 25.04
CA LEU A 66 -14.57 17.27 25.59
C LEU A 66 -15.15 15.97 25.04
N VAL A 67 -14.84 15.67 23.79
CA VAL A 67 -15.20 14.41 23.12
C VAL A 67 -13.96 13.85 22.46
N THR A 68 -13.71 12.55 22.63
CA THR A 68 -12.63 11.84 21.96
C THR A 68 -13.22 10.63 21.24
N ALA A 69 -12.74 10.39 20.02
CA ALA A 69 -13.15 9.25 19.22
C ALA A 69 -11.90 8.46 18.81
N THR A 70 -11.99 7.13 18.89
CA THR A 70 -10.89 6.25 18.49
C THR A 70 -11.32 5.38 17.32
N PHE A 71 -10.54 5.44 16.24
CA PHE A 71 -10.74 4.63 15.04
C PHE A 71 -9.54 3.71 14.83
N THR A 72 -9.79 2.58 14.19
CA THR A 72 -8.72 1.77 13.61
C THR A 72 -8.31 2.33 12.24
N GLY A 73 -7.17 1.90 11.73
CA GLY A 73 -6.68 2.35 10.43
C GLY A 73 -7.55 1.93 9.25
N ASP A 74 -8.46 0.97 9.44
CA ASP A 74 -9.47 0.59 8.46
C ASP A 74 -10.79 1.35 8.64
N LYS A 75 -10.76 2.46 9.37
CA LYS A 75 -11.88 3.40 9.58
C LYS A 75 -13.06 2.81 10.34
N LYS A 76 -12.79 1.89 11.25
CA LYS A 76 -13.81 1.40 12.18
C LYS A 76 -13.75 2.16 13.49
N LEU A 77 -14.88 2.65 13.96
CA LEU A 77 -14.98 3.32 15.24
C LEU A 77 -14.91 2.28 16.35
N VAL A 78 -13.91 2.40 17.22
CA VAL A 78 -13.69 1.49 18.35
C VAL A 78 -14.41 2.00 19.59
N SER A 79 -14.27 3.29 19.88
CA SER A 79 -14.84 3.90 21.06
C SER A 79 -15.06 5.39 20.85
N ILE A 80 -15.97 5.93 21.64
CA ILE A 80 -16.18 7.36 21.72
C ILE A 80 -16.41 7.69 23.19
N ASP A 81 -15.70 8.70 23.68
CA ASP A 81 -15.74 9.11 25.09
C ASP A 81 -16.22 10.54 25.19
N PHE A 82 -17.16 10.77 26.09
CA PHE A 82 -17.72 12.09 26.39
C PHE A 82 -17.34 12.49 27.80
N LYS A 83 -16.83 13.69 27.98
CA LYS A 83 -16.73 14.26 29.33
C LYS A 83 -18.11 14.67 29.81
N SER A 84 -18.37 14.52 31.11
CA SER A 84 -19.66 14.86 31.69
C SER A 84 -20.06 16.33 31.44
N GLU A 85 -19.11 17.21 31.33
CA GLU A 85 -19.30 18.64 31.08
C GLU A 85 -20.03 18.92 29.78
N VAL A 86 -19.87 18.07 28.75
CA VAL A 86 -20.50 18.26 27.45
C VAL A 86 -21.86 17.58 27.35
N VAL A 87 -22.20 16.74 28.33
CA VAL A 87 -23.50 16.02 28.37
C VAL A 87 -24.52 16.88 29.11
N ASP A 88 -25.17 17.74 28.36
CA ASP A 88 -26.20 18.67 28.86
C ASP A 88 -27.46 18.51 28.01
N ALA A 89 -28.53 18.10 28.64
CA ALA A 89 -29.80 17.88 27.96
C ALA A 89 -30.40 19.18 27.36
N ASP A 90 -29.98 20.32 27.88
CA ASP A 90 -30.44 21.63 27.39
C ASP A 90 -29.56 22.16 26.25
N ASP A 91 -28.44 21.50 25.95
CA ASP A 91 -27.50 21.91 24.90
C ASP A 91 -26.96 20.70 24.10
N ILE A 92 -27.86 19.99 23.46
CA ILE A 92 -27.53 18.82 22.63
C ILE A 92 -26.72 19.25 21.40
N GLU A 93 -26.94 20.46 20.90
CA GLU A 93 -26.25 20.97 19.73
C GLU A 93 -24.73 21.01 19.92
N THR A 94 -24.27 21.49 21.07
CA THR A 94 -22.83 21.48 21.40
C THR A 94 -22.28 20.05 21.43
N LEU A 95 -23.00 19.10 22.02
CA LEU A 95 -22.60 17.71 22.04
C LEU A 95 -22.44 17.16 20.61
N GLN A 96 -23.38 17.47 19.72
CA GLN A 96 -23.33 17.04 18.33
C GLN A 96 -22.12 17.64 17.60
N GLU A 97 -21.86 18.93 17.76
CA GLU A 97 -20.74 19.63 17.12
C GLU A 97 -19.39 19.08 17.60
N MET A 98 -19.23 18.86 18.90
CA MET A 98 -18.01 18.31 19.48
C MET A 98 -17.78 16.87 19.02
N THR A 99 -18.84 16.09 18.88
CA THR A 99 -18.77 14.73 18.37
C THR A 99 -18.29 14.69 16.92
N VAL A 100 -18.85 15.57 16.07
CA VAL A 100 -18.41 15.72 14.68
C VAL A 100 -16.94 16.10 14.60
N GLN A 101 -16.49 17.06 15.42
CA GLN A 101 -15.09 17.48 15.45
C GLN A 101 -14.16 16.32 15.81
N ALA A 102 -14.48 15.57 16.86
CA ALA A 102 -13.66 14.46 17.31
C ALA A 102 -13.55 13.36 16.25
N ILE A 103 -14.67 13.01 15.63
CA ILE A 103 -14.71 11.99 14.57
C ILE A 103 -13.89 12.45 13.35
N ASN A 104 -14.08 13.66 12.89
CA ASN A 104 -13.35 14.20 11.75
C ASN A 104 -11.85 14.32 12.03
N ASP A 105 -11.48 14.72 13.24
CA ASP A 105 -10.07 14.79 13.65
C ASP A 105 -9.43 13.40 13.62
N ALA A 106 -10.10 12.38 14.14
CA ALA A 106 -9.62 11.01 14.12
C ALA A 106 -9.48 10.48 12.67
N LEU A 107 -10.46 10.71 11.82
CA LEU A 107 -10.43 10.27 10.42
C LEU A 107 -9.32 10.99 9.63
N THR A 108 -9.06 12.25 9.91
CA THR A 108 -7.95 12.98 9.30
C THR A 108 -6.62 12.33 9.67
N LYS A 109 -6.43 11.94 10.92
CA LYS A 109 -5.22 11.23 11.37
C LYS A 109 -5.07 9.87 10.67
N VAL A 110 -6.17 9.14 10.50
CA VAL A 110 -6.17 7.87 9.75
C VAL A 110 -5.74 8.11 8.30
N ASP A 111 -6.31 9.10 7.65
CA ASP A 111 -6.01 9.41 6.24
C ASP A 111 -4.54 9.83 6.07
N GLU A 112 -4.02 10.67 6.95
CA GLU A 112 -2.62 11.09 6.92
C GLU A 112 -1.68 9.90 7.10
N ALA A 113 -1.96 9.02 8.06
CA ALA A 113 -1.16 7.82 8.30
C ALA A 113 -1.23 6.85 7.12
N THR A 114 -2.40 6.71 6.51
CA THR A 114 -2.60 5.87 5.32
C THR A 114 -1.78 6.39 4.14
N GLN A 115 -1.86 7.68 3.85
CA GLN A 115 -1.09 8.30 2.77
C GLN A 115 0.41 8.16 3.00
N LYS A 116 0.87 8.34 4.23
CA LYS A 116 2.28 8.21 4.59
C LYS A 116 2.78 6.78 4.37
N LYS A 117 2.02 5.78 4.81
CA LYS A 117 2.39 4.37 4.64
C LYS A 117 2.34 3.93 3.18
N LEU A 118 1.26 4.24 2.47
CA LEU A 118 1.08 3.83 1.06
C LEU A 118 1.96 4.66 0.13
N GLY A 119 2.21 5.93 0.45
CA GLY A 119 3.11 6.79 -0.31
C GLY A 119 4.54 6.28 -0.37
N ALA A 120 4.98 5.55 0.66
CA ALA A 120 6.29 4.93 0.68
C ALA A 120 6.47 3.88 -0.42
N PHE A 121 5.39 3.29 -0.93
CA PHE A 121 5.42 2.29 -1.99
C PHE A 121 5.23 2.86 -3.40
N ALA A 122 4.76 4.09 -3.52
CA ALA A 122 4.43 4.70 -4.83
C ALA A 122 5.64 4.77 -5.76
N GLY A 123 6.85 5.02 -5.23
CA GLY A 123 8.09 5.08 -6.01
C GLY A 123 8.74 3.72 -6.27
N LYS A 124 8.20 2.64 -5.71
CA LYS A 124 8.77 1.29 -5.78
C LYS A 124 8.05 0.39 -6.76
N LEU A 125 6.99 0.88 -7.39
CA LEU A 125 6.24 0.11 -8.38
C LEU A 125 7.11 -0.10 -9.63
N PRO A 126 7.11 -1.31 -10.21
CA PRO A 126 7.98 -1.64 -11.34
C PRO A 126 7.52 -1.06 -12.68
N PHE A 127 6.47 -0.26 -12.67
CA PHE A 127 5.91 0.37 -13.87
C PHE A 127 5.45 1.80 -13.64
#